data_530fa2c705579c5b9e61eb8c8faaf7b9
#
_entry.id   530fa2c705579c5b9e61eb8c8faaf7b9
#
_cell.length_a   1.000
_cell.length_b   1.000
_cell.length_c   1.000
_cell.angle_alpha   90.00
_cell.angle_beta   90.00
_cell.angle_gamma   90.00
#
_symmetry.space_group_name_H-M   'P 1'
#
loop_
_entity.id
_entity.type
_entity.pdbx_description
1 polymer ?
#
loop_
_entity_poly.entity_id
_entity_poly.type
_entity_poly.pdbx_seq_one_letter_code
_entity_poly.pdbx_strand_id
1 'polypeptide(L)'
;MHEKYDRDMIDLLRSIQNIDYIEPDEIPNIDLYMDQITTFMDDHLKSSKRFEDDKILTKTMINNYSKNNLLPPSEKKKYSPEHMVLLLFIYYFKNFLSINDIQSILAPITKRFFHSENGRNLNTVYEEIFQRQYENIDFEVRDMIRKLRDSNKAFADIEDDEERKLLSNFAFICSLSFDIWVKKSVIESITVSYTHL
;
A
#
# COMPACT_ATOMS: atom_id res chain seq x y z
N MET A 1 -6.31 32.61 -9.40
CA MET A 1 -6.37 31.74 -8.20
C MET A 1 -6.60 30.28 -8.59
N HIS A 2 -7.47 29.98 -9.54
CA HIS A 2 -7.78 28.62 -10.05
C HIS A 2 -6.55 27.91 -10.62
N GLU A 3 -5.80 28.55 -11.52
CA GLU A 3 -4.59 27.96 -12.14
C GLU A 3 -3.47 27.60 -11.14
N LYS A 4 -3.39 28.30 -10.01
CA LYS A 4 -2.43 27.97 -8.96
C LYS A 4 -2.84 26.71 -8.21
N TYR A 5 -4.13 26.59 -7.88
CA TYR A 5 -4.67 25.41 -7.18
C TYR A 5 -4.56 24.15 -8.03
N ASP A 6 -4.87 24.23 -9.32
CA ASP A 6 -4.74 23.10 -10.23
C ASP A 6 -3.27 22.66 -10.37
N ARG A 7 -2.34 23.61 -10.38
CA ARG A 7 -0.90 23.32 -10.36
C ARG A 7 -0.48 22.63 -9.06
N ASP A 8 -0.87 23.18 -7.92
CA ASP A 8 -0.55 22.61 -6.61
C ASP A 8 -1.09 21.17 -6.48
N MET A 9 -2.30 20.90 -6.99
CA MET A 9 -2.88 19.55 -7.01
C MET A 9 -2.15 18.62 -7.98
N ILE A 10 -1.76 19.06 -9.16
CA ILE A 10 -0.97 18.28 -10.11
C ILE A 10 0.41 17.98 -9.54
N ASP A 11 1.03 18.92 -8.85
CA ASP A 11 2.33 18.71 -8.22
C ASP A 11 2.21 17.74 -7.04
N LEU A 12 1.12 17.78 -6.27
CA LEU A 12 0.79 16.74 -5.29
C LEU A 12 0.66 15.36 -5.94
N LEU A 13 -0.09 15.24 -7.04
CA LEU A 13 -0.26 13.96 -7.74
C LEU A 13 1.07 13.44 -8.30
N ARG A 14 1.95 14.33 -8.76
CA ARG A 14 3.30 13.95 -9.22
C ARG A 14 4.20 13.53 -8.07
N SER A 15 4.07 14.14 -6.89
CA SER A 15 4.85 13.73 -5.73
C SER A 15 4.54 12.29 -5.28
N ILE A 16 3.35 11.77 -5.64
CA ILE A 16 2.98 10.36 -5.42
C ILE A 16 3.86 9.40 -6.22
N GLN A 17 4.50 9.84 -7.32
CA GLN A 17 5.52 9.03 -8.02
C GLN A 17 6.71 8.66 -7.11
N ASN A 18 6.94 9.49 -6.08
CA ASN A 18 7.99 9.28 -5.09
C ASN A 18 7.42 8.71 -3.77
N ILE A 19 6.27 8.01 -3.82
CA ILE A 19 5.78 7.29 -2.62
C ILE A 19 6.87 6.31 -2.20
N ASP A 20 7.26 6.39 -0.93
CA ASP A 20 8.23 5.51 -0.33
C ASP A 20 7.72 4.06 -0.37
N TYR A 21 8.11 3.32 -1.40
CA TYR A 21 8.13 1.87 -1.37
C TYR A 21 9.48 1.46 -0.80
N ILE A 22 9.49 0.42 0.00
CA ILE A 22 10.76 -0.17 0.44
C ILE A 22 11.28 -1.02 -0.72
N GLU A 23 12.37 -0.59 -1.33
CA GLU A 23 13.01 -1.35 -2.40
C GLU A 23 13.55 -2.69 -1.89
N PRO A 24 13.58 -3.75 -2.72
CA PRO A 24 14.04 -5.07 -2.29
C PRO A 24 15.44 -5.08 -1.69
N ASP A 25 16.34 -4.24 -2.20
CA ASP A 25 17.74 -4.11 -1.75
C ASP A 25 17.89 -3.29 -0.44
N GLU A 26 16.86 -2.52 -0.06
CA GLU A 26 16.81 -1.84 1.24
C GLU A 26 16.44 -2.80 2.38
N ILE A 27 15.82 -3.96 2.08
CA ILE A 27 15.44 -4.94 3.10
C ILE A 27 16.70 -5.56 3.70
N PRO A 28 16.94 -5.43 5.03
CA PRO A 28 18.13 -5.95 5.66
C PRO A 28 18.24 -7.48 5.47
N ASN A 29 19.37 -7.94 4.92
CA ASN A 29 19.65 -9.37 4.71
C ASN A 29 20.23 -10.04 5.98
N ILE A 30 19.66 -9.69 7.14
CA ILE A 30 20.01 -10.25 8.46
C ILE A 30 18.75 -10.38 9.31
N ASP A 31 18.79 -11.27 10.29
CA ASP A 31 17.71 -11.39 11.27
C ASP A 31 17.67 -10.18 12.22
N LEU A 32 16.50 -9.58 12.36
CA LEU A 32 16.26 -8.39 13.17
C LEU A 32 15.46 -8.69 14.43
N TYR A 33 15.71 -7.93 15.50
CA TYR A 33 14.81 -7.90 16.65
C TYR A 33 13.58 -7.03 16.35
N MET A 34 12.49 -7.25 17.08
CA MET A 34 11.23 -6.53 16.88
C MET A 34 11.38 -5.00 16.92
N ASP A 35 12.26 -4.48 17.78
CA ASP A 35 12.54 -3.04 17.87
C ASP A 35 13.19 -2.49 16.60
N GLN A 36 14.13 -3.25 16.05
CA GLN A 36 14.80 -2.89 14.79
C GLN A 36 13.81 -2.88 13.62
N ILE A 37 12.89 -3.87 13.57
CA ILE A 37 11.83 -3.91 12.56
C ILE A 37 10.93 -2.69 12.65
N THR A 38 10.43 -2.36 13.86
CA THR A 38 9.54 -1.20 14.01
C THR A 38 10.21 0.10 13.66
N THR A 39 11.50 0.26 14.00
CA THR A 39 12.30 1.43 13.60
C THR A 39 12.50 1.48 12.10
N PHE A 40 12.93 0.38 11.48
CA PHE A 40 13.12 0.28 10.03
C PHE A 40 11.85 0.66 9.25
N MET A 41 10.70 0.07 9.63
CA MET A 41 9.43 0.37 8.98
C MET A 41 9.01 1.84 9.17
N ASP A 42 9.25 2.42 10.35
CA ASP A 42 8.90 3.82 10.63
C ASP A 42 9.78 4.79 9.83
N ASP A 43 11.06 4.51 9.71
CA ASP A 43 12.01 5.34 8.97
C ASP A 43 11.74 5.34 7.45
N HIS A 44 11.44 4.18 6.88
CA HIS A 44 11.24 4.02 5.43
C HIS A 44 9.83 4.36 4.95
N LEU A 45 8.82 4.26 5.81
CA LEU A 45 7.42 4.51 5.44
C LEU A 45 6.84 5.78 6.07
N LYS A 46 7.68 6.67 6.61
CA LYS A 46 7.23 7.91 7.29
C LYS A 46 6.41 8.83 6.39
N SER A 47 6.70 8.89 5.08
CA SER A 47 5.95 9.70 4.11
C SER A 47 4.50 9.22 3.93
N SER A 48 4.21 7.96 4.26
CA SER A 48 2.86 7.40 4.22
C SER A 48 2.00 7.77 5.44
N LYS A 49 2.57 8.42 6.45
CA LYS A 49 1.83 8.92 7.62
C LYS A 49 0.99 10.12 7.23
N ARG A 50 -0.27 10.11 7.63
CA ARG A 50 -1.16 11.27 7.49
C ARG A 50 -0.88 12.33 8.55
N PHE A 51 -0.55 11.88 9.78
CA PHE A 51 -0.19 12.71 10.93
C PHE A 51 1.12 12.21 11.53
N GLU A 52 1.89 13.11 12.15
CA GLU A 52 3.20 12.78 12.74
C GLU A 52 3.14 11.68 13.80
N ASP A 53 2.04 11.59 14.54
CA ASP A 53 1.81 10.59 15.60
C ASP A 53 1.26 9.26 15.08
N ASP A 54 0.95 9.14 13.79
CA ASP A 54 0.52 7.89 13.17
C ASP A 54 1.60 6.81 13.32
N LYS A 55 1.16 5.60 13.65
CA LYS A 55 2.06 4.45 13.82
C LYS A 55 2.01 3.55 12.58
N ILE A 56 3.14 3.40 11.92
CA ILE A 56 3.30 2.49 10.78
C ILE A 56 3.10 1.04 11.24
N LEU A 57 3.93 0.63 12.21
CA LEU A 57 3.92 -0.70 12.78
C LEU A 57 4.32 -0.64 14.27
N THR A 58 3.56 -1.31 15.13
CA THR A 58 3.88 -1.40 16.55
C THR A 58 4.18 -2.84 16.96
N LYS A 59 4.89 -3.01 18.08
CA LYS A 59 5.12 -4.34 18.68
C LYS A 59 3.82 -5.09 18.94
N THR A 60 2.78 -4.37 19.36
CA THR A 60 1.44 -4.96 19.60
C THR A 60 0.83 -5.47 18.29
N MET A 61 0.98 -4.74 17.19
CA MET A 61 0.52 -5.19 15.87
C MET A 61 1.24 -6.46 15.43
N ILE A 62 2.58 -6.49 15.52
CA ILE A 62 3.38 -7.68 15.16
C ILE A 62 2.95 -8.90 15.98
N ASN A 63 2.78 -8.73 17.30
CA ASN A 63 2.30 -9.81 18.17
C ASN A 63 0.90 -10.29 17.79
N ASN A 64 0.01 -9.37 17.40
CA ASN A 64 -1.33 -9.73 16.94
C ASN A 64 -1.28 -10.48 15.60
N TYR A 65 -0.40 -10.11 14.67
CA TYR A 65 -0.22 -10.83 13.41
C TYR A 65 0.28 -12.26 13.63
N SER A 66 1.24 -12.45 14.53
CA SER A 66 1.69 -13.79 14.90
C SER A 66 0.59 -14.62 15.59
N LYS A 67 -0.20 -14.03 16.50
CA LYS A 67 -1.33 -14.71 17.13
C LYS A 67 -2.43 -15.12 16.17
N ASN A 68 -2.63 -14.34 15.11
CA ASN A 68 -3.63 -14.62 14.06
C ASN A 68 -3.06 -15.41 12.87
N ASN A 69 -1.88 -16.01 13.01
CA ASN A 69 -1.21 -16.81 11.97
C ASN A 69 -0.99 -16.05 10.64
N LEU A 70 -0.90 -14.71 10.67
CA LEU A 70 -0.49 -13.91 9.52
C LEU A 70 1.04 -13.86 9.38
N LEU A 71 1.74 -13.98 10.50
CA LEU A 71 3.19 -13.95 10.55
C LEU A 71 3.69 -15.23 11.22
N PRO A 72 4.62 -15.98 10.61
CA PRO A 72 5.27 -17.12 11.25
C PRO A 72 5.93 -16.73 12.57
N PRO A 73 6.15 -17.68 13.50
CA PRO A 73 6.81 -17.40 14.76
C PRO A 73 8.27 -17.00 14.55
N SER A 74 8.73 -15.99 15.31
CA SER A 74 10.13 -15.60 15.30
C SER A 74 11.03 -16.68 15.92
N GLU A 75 12.26 -16.80 15.41
CA GLU A 75 13.28 -17.69 15.96
C GLU A 75 14.16 -16.94 16.97
N LYS A 76 14.19 -17.40 18.22
CA LYS A 76 14.96 -16.73 19.30
C LYS A 76 14.68 -15.22 19.41
N LYS A 77 13.42 -14.81 19.21
CA LYS A 77 12.95 -13.41 19.17
C LYS A 77 13.49 -12.59 18.00
N LYS A 78 14.05 -13.23 16.98
CA LYS A 78 14.51 -12.59 15.76
C LYS A 78 13.60 -12.97 14.59
N TYR A 79 13.50 -12.06 13.66
CA TYR A 79 12.68 -12.12 12.47
C TYR A 79 13.61 -12.07 11.24
N SER A 80 13.47 -13.03 10.34
CA SER A 80 14.25 -13.10 9.11
C SER A 80 13.84 -12.03 8.08
N PRO A 81 14.63 -11.80 7.02
CA PRO A 81 14.24 -10.95 5.90
C PRO A 81 12.87 -11.31 5.32
N GLU A 82 12.50 -12.58 5.27
CA GLU A 82 11.20 -13.03 4.78
C GLU A 82 10.04 -12.63 5.72
N HIS A 83 10.27 -12.52 7.02
CA HIS A 83 9.29 -11.92 7.93
C HIS A 83 9.09 -10.44 7.62
N MET A 84 10.16 -9.71 7.25
CA MET A 84 10.06 -8.31 6.83
C MET A 84 9.17 -8.17 5.59
N VAL A 85 9.37 -9.03 4.58
CA VAL A 85 8.53 -9.07 3.37
C VAL A 85 7.06 -9.31 3.71
N LEU A 86 6.76 -10.26 4.59
CA LEU A 86 5.38 -10.51 5.04
C LEU A 86 4.79 -9.29 5.76
N LEU A 87 5.57 -8.62 6.62
CA LEU A 87 5.13 -7.41 7.31
C LEU A 87 4.84 -6.26 6.34
N LEU A 88 5.63 -6.13 5.24
CA LEU A 88 5.37 -5.17 4.17
C LEU A 88 4.05 -5.47 3.44
N PHE A 89 3.81 -6.71 3.05
CA PHE A 89 2.54 -7.10 2.45
C PHE A 89 1.35 -6.83 3.39
N ILE A 90 1.47 -7.20 4.68
CA ILE A 90 0.44 -6.92 5.68
C ILE A 90 0.21 -5.40 5.79
N TYR A 91 1.28 -4.62 5.82
CA TYR A 91 1.20 -3.16 5.91
C TYR A 91 0.43 -2.56 4.73
N TYR A 92 0.74 -2.96 3.50
CA TYR A 92 0.03 -2.47 2.32
C TYR A 92 -1.43 -2.90 2.29
N PHE A 93 -1.73 -4.14 2.65
CA PHE A 93 -3.09 -4.69 2.57
C PHE A 93 -4.01 -4.21 3.70
N LYS A 94 -3.49 -3.97 4.91
CA LYS A 94 -4.30 -3.63 6.10
C LYS A 94 -5.15 -2.37 5.93
N ASN A 95 -4.81 -1.50 4.99
CA ASN A 95 -5.49 -0.23 4.78
C ASN A 95 -6.82 -0.39 4.03
N PHE A 96 -7.05 -1.53 3.37
CA PHE A 96 -8.25 -1.75 2.57
C PHE A 96 -8.82 -3.18 2.64
N LEU A 97 -8.10 -4.14 3.23
CA LEU A 97 -8.56 -5.52 3.43
C LEU A 97 -8.76 -5.84 4.91
N SER A 98 -9.68 -6.77 5.18
CA SER A 98 -9.82 -7.33 6.53
C SER A 98 -8.63 -8.25 6.88
N ILE A 99 -8.40 -8.44 8.17
CA ILE A 99 -7.36 -9.37 8.66
C ILE A 99 -7.58 -10.81 8.12
N ASN A 100 -8.84 -11.23 8.01
CA ASN A 100 -9.19 -12.57 7.49
C ASN A 100 -8.85 -12.68 5.99
N ASP A 101 -9.12 -11.65 5.19
CA ASP A 101 -8.77 -11.63 3.77
C ASP A 101 -7.25 -11.66 3.60
N ILE A 102 -6.51 -10.85 4.37
CA ILE A 102 -5.04 -10.85 4.35
C ILE A 102 -4.50 -12.24 4.71
N GLN A 103 -5.07 -12.89 5.71
CA GLN A 103 -4.68 -14.25 6.08
C GLN A 103 -4.93 -15.24 4.94
N SER A 104 -6.11 -15.18 4.32
CA SER A 104 -6.47 -16.05 3.20
C SER A 104 -5.53 -15.88 2.00
N ILE A 105 -5.09 -14.65 1.73
CA ILE A 105 -4.15 -14.33 0.64
C ILE A 105 -2.74 -14.79 0.97
N LEU A 106 -2.24 -14.48 2.18
CA LEU A 106 -0.85 -14.73 2.54
C LEU A 106 -0.57 -16.17 2.98
N ALA A 107 -1.55 -16.91 3.52
CA ALA A 107 -1.32 -18.26 4.01
C ALA A 107 -0.75 -19.22 2.96
N PRO A 108 -1.32 -19.36 1.74
CA PRO A 108 -0.74 -20.22 0.71
C PRO A 108 0.62 -19.73 0.22
N ILE A 109 0.85 -18.44 0.15
CA ILE A 109 2.13 -17.83 -0.23
C ILE A 109 3.20 -18.13 0.82
N THR A 110 2.90 -17.89 2.09
CA THR A 110 3.79 -18.21 3.21
C THR A 110 4.11 -19.69 3.27
N LYS A 111 3.10 -20.56 3.18
CA LYS A 111 3.29 -22.01 3.21
C LYS A 111 4.25 -22.51 2.11
N ARG A 112 4.24 -21.85 0.94
CA ARG A 112 5.01 -22.33 -0.23
C ARG A 112 6.38 -21.70 -0.34
N PHE A 113 6.55 -20.43 0.08
CA PHE A 113 7.74 -19.65 -0.24
C PHE A 113 8.51 -19.17 0.99
N PHE A 114 7.97 -19.29 2.20
CA PHE A 114 8.69 -18.95 3.43
C PHE A 114 9.74 -20.03 3.74
N HIS A 115 11.01 -19.62 3.83
CA HIS A 115 12.18 -20.52 3.96
C HIS A 115 12.27 -21.57 2.85
N SER A 116 11.82 -21.22 1.64
CA SER A 116 11.93 -22.12 0.49
C SER A 116 13.36 -22.14 -0.04
N GLU A 117 13.96 -23.33 -0.11
CA GLU A 117 15.28 -23.56 -0.71
C GLU A 117 15.21 -23.86 -2.22
N ASN A 118 14.01 -23.99 -2.79
CA ASN A 118 13.77 -24.45 -4.16
C ASN A 118 13.73 -23.30 -5.19
N GLY A 119 14.67 -22.36 -5.14
CA GLY A 119 14.89 -21.34 -6.17
C GLY A 119 14.03 -20.09 -6.05
N ARG A 120 12.75 -20.15 -5.64
CA ARG A 120 11.91 -19.00 -5.31
C ARG A 120 11.60 -18.97 -3.82
N ASN A 121 11.87 -17.85 -3.18
CA ASN A 121 11.50 -17.54 -1.80
C ASN A 121 10.70 -16.24 -1.73
N LEU A 122 10.26 -15.82 -0.54
CA LEU A 122 9.46 -14.60 -0.40
C LEU A 122 10.17 -13.33 -0.85
N ASN A 123 11.49 -13.24 -0.70
CA ASN A 123 12.26 -12.08 -1.14
C ASN A 123 12.21 -11.96 -2.67
N THR A 124 12.44 -13.05 -3.41
CA THR A 124 12.36 -13.04 -4.88
C THR A 124 10.94 -12.79 -5.38
N VAL A 125 9.91 -13.25 -4.66
CA VAL A 125 8.51 -12.93 -4.97
C VAL A 125 8.23 -11.44 -4.77
N TYR A 126 8.73 -10.85 -3.70
CA TYR A 126 8.58 -9.41 -3.44
C TYR A 126 9.26 -8.57 -4.51
N GLU A 127 10.51 -8.91 -4.87
CA GLU A 127 11.29 -8.23 -5.91
C GLU A 127 10.54 -8.21 -7.25
N GLU A 128 10.02 -9.37 -7.70
CA GLU A 128 9.29 -9.46 -8.97
C GLU A 128 7.98 -8.65 -8.95
N ILE A 129 7.26 -8.65 -7.82
CA ILE A 129 6.03 -7.86 -7.66
C ILE A 129 6.34 -6.36 -7.60
N PHE A 130 7.36 -5.97 -6.83
CA PHE A 130 7.75 -4.57 -6.65
C PHE A 130 8.16 -3.93 -7.97
N GLN A 131 9.03 -4.57 -8.75
CA GLN A 131 9.48 -4.06 -10.04
C GLN A 131 8.29 -3.76 -10.97
N ARG A 132 7.31 -4.65 -11.05
CA ARG A 132 6.10 -4.45 -11.87
C ARG A 132 5.23 -3.29 -11.38
N GLN A 133 5.10 -3.09 -10.09
CA GLN A 133 4.31 -1.99 -9.54
C GLN A 133 4.98 -0.64 -9.79
N TYR A 134 6.29 -0.58 -9.66
CA TYR A 134 7.06 0.63 -9.94
C TYR A 134 6.93 1.08 -11.41
N GLU A 135 6.98 0.15 -12.35
CA GLU A 135 6.77 0.42 -13.77
C GLU A 135 5.37 1.00 -14.10
N ASN A 136 4.37 0.71 -13.28
CA ASN A 136 2.99 1.14 -13.49
C ASN A 136 2.63 2.48 -12.82
N ILE A 137 3.46 3.03 -11.94
CA ILE A 137 3.12 4.22 -11.16
C ILE A 137 2.85 5.44 -12.04
N ASP A 138 3.57 5.60 -13.14
CA ASP A 138 3.37 6.68 -14.11
C ASP A 138 2.00 6.63 -14.78
N PHE A 139 1.47 5.43 -15.00
CA PHE A 139 0.13 5.25 -15.55
C PHE A 139 -0.93 5.67 -14.55
N GLU A 140 -0.81 5.26 -13.29
CA GLU A 140 -1.74 5.63 -12.22
C GLU A 140 -1.77 7.15 -12.00
N VAL A 141 -0.61 7.82 -11.99
CA VAL A 141 -0.53 9.27 -11.86
C VAL A 141 -1.19 9.99 -13.04
N ARG A 142 -0.95 9.52 -14.27
CA ARG A 142 -1.60 10.10 -15.46
C ARG A 142 -3.12 9.93 -15.44
N ASP A 143 -3.61 8.80 -14.97
CA ASP A 143 -5.04 8.55 -14.82
C ASP A 143 -5.68 9.49 -13.78
N MET A 144 -5.03 9.67 -12.63
CA MET A 144 -5.48 10.63 -11.61
C MET A 144 -5.51 12.08 -12.14
N ILE A 145 -4.49 12.52 -12.89
CA ILE A 145 -4.47 13.84 -13.52
C ILE A 145 -5.62 14.00 -14.52
N ARG A 146 -5.92 12.96 -15.32
CA ARG A 146 -7.06 12.96 -16.23
C ARG A 146 -8.37 13.13 -15.46
N LYS A 147 -8.60 12.36 -14.41
CA LYS A 147 -9.79 12.43 -13.56
C LYS A 147 -9.96 13.80 -12.89
N LEU A 148 -8.86 14.41 -12.42
CA LEU A 148 -8.88 15.77 -11.89
C LEU A 148 -9.40 16.77 -12.94
N ARG A 149 -8.86 16.70 -14.17
CA ARG A 149 -9.29 17.59 -15.26
C ARG A 149 -10.76 17.38 -15.65
N ASP A 150 -11.21 16.13 -15.67
CA ASP A 150 -12.61 15.83 -16.00
C ASP A 150 -13.56 16.30 -14.89
N SER A 151 -13.17 16.20 -13.62
CA SER A 151 -13.92 16.74 -12.49
C SER A 151 -14.02 18.28 -12.53
N ASN A 152 -12.96 18.96 -12.95
CA ASN A 152 -12.97 20.43 -13.13
C ASN A 152 -13.89 20.88 -14.27
N LYS A 153 -14.03 20.07 -15.32
CA LYS A 153 -14.95 20.37 -16.43
C LYS A 153 -16.41 20.14 -16.08
N ALA A 154 -16.72 19.20 -15.18
CA ALA A 154 -18.09 18.82 -14.85
C ALA A 154 -18.93 19.98 -14.29
N PHE A 155 -18.29 20.98 -13.68
CA PHE A 155 -18.94 22.11 -13.03
C PHE A 155 -18.47 23.46 -13.62
N ALA A 156 -18.08 23.46 -14.88
CA ALA A 156 -17.57 24.68 -15.55
C ALA A 156 -18.63 25.79 -15.75
N ASP A 157 -19.91 25.43 -15.67
CA ASP A 157 -21.06 26.33 -15.77
C ASP A 157 -21.39 27.08 -14.47
N ILE A 158 -20.78 26.70 -13.34
CA ILE A 158 -21.00 27.40 -12.05
C ILE A 158 -20.17 28.66 -12.02
N GLU A 159 -20.86 29.81 -11.82
CA GLU A 159 -20.21 31.13 -11.82
C GLU A 159 -19.43 31.42 -10.53
N ASP A 160 -19.90 30.92 -9.38
CA ASP A 160 -19.21 31.07 -8.09
C ASP A 160 -17.96 30.18 -8.05
N ASP A 161 -16.80 30.84 -7.93
CA ASP A 161 -15.50 30.16 -7.94
C ASP A 161 -15.30 29.23 -6.73
N GLU A 162 -15.86 29.59 -5.55
CA GLU A 162 -15.72 28.76 -4.34
C GLU A 162 -16.62 27.53 -4.43
N GLU A 163 -17.86 27.72 -4.86
CA GLU A 163 -18.80 26.62 -5.08
C GLU A 163 -18.29 25.64 -6.15
N ARG A 164 -17.84 26.17 -7.30
CA ARG A 164 -17.27 25.37 -8.37
C ARG A 164 -16.09 24.53 -7.89
N LYS A 165 -15.17 25.14 -7.14
CA LYS A 165 -13.99 24.44 -6.58
C LYS A 165 -14.40 23.35 -5.59
N LEU A 166 -15.37 23.63 -4.71
CA LEU A 166 -15.89 22.64 -3.76
C LEU A 166 -16.45 21.42 -4.48
N LEU A 167 -17.30 21.64 -5.49
CA LEU A 167 -17.93 20.56 -6.25
C LEU A 167 -16.95 19.79 -7.13
N SER A 168 -15.99 20.45 -7.76
CA SER A 168 -14.93 19.81 -8.55
C SER A 168 -14.05 18.91 -7.68
N ASN A 169 -13.68 19.39 -6.48
CA ASN A 169 -12.92 18.57 -5.53
C ASN A 169 -13.72 17.36 -5.05
N PHE A 170 -14.99 17.57 -4.72
CA PHE A 170 -15.86 16.48 -4.30
C PHE A 170 -16.02 15.44 -5.41
N ALA A 171 -16.24 15.86 -6.66
CA ALA A 171 -16.31 14.96 -7.81
C ALA A 171 -15.00 14.19 -8.02
N PHE A 172 -13.86 14.84 -7.85
CA PHE A 172 -12.56 14.16 -7.95
C PHE A 172 -12.38 13.11 -6.85
N ILE A 173 -12.71 13.46 -5.59
CA ILE A 173 -12.71 12.50 -4.47
C ILE A 173 -13.64 11.33 -4.75
N CYS A 174 -14.85 11.57 -5.24
CA CYS A 174 -15.80 10.52 -5.61
C CYS A 174 -15.25 9.60 -6.70
N SER A 175 -14.60 10.16 -7.71
CA SER A 175 -13.97 9.39 -8.80
C SER A 175 -12.87 8.46 -8.28
N LEU A 176 -11.97 8.96 -7.43
CA LEU A 176 -10.92 8.16 -6.79
C LEU A 176 -11.50 7.09 -5.84
N SER A 177 -12.53 7.47 -5.08
CA SER A 177 -13.20 6.52 -4.15
C SER A 177 -13.88 5.39 -4.90
N PHE A 178 -14.47 5.67 -6.07
CA PHE A 178 -15.07 4.66 -6.93
C PHE A 178 -14.02 3.68 -7.47
N ASP A 179 -12.83 4.16 -7.88
CA ASP A 179 -11.74 3.29 -8.29
C ASP A 179 -11.31 2.33 -7.18
N ILE A 180 -11.15 2.87 -5.96
CA ILE A 180 -10.79 2.05 -4.79
C ILE A 180 -11.86 0.98 -4.56
N TRP A 181 -13.15 1.36 -4.62
CA TRP A 181 -14.26 0.44 -4.42
C TRP A 181 -14.29 -0.67 -5.47
N VAL A 182 -14.11 -0.34 -6.75
CA VAL A 182 -14.07 -1.33 -7.85
C VAL A 182 -12.88 -2.27 -7.69
N LYS A 183 -11.67 -1.73 -7.49
CA LYS A 183 -10.46 -2.54 -7.30
C LYS A 183 -10.59 -3.45 -6.06
N LYS A 184 -11.09 -2.92 -4.96
CA LYS A 184 -11.34 -3.68 -3.73
C LYS A 184 -12.32 -4.83 -3.97
N SER A 185 -13.45 -4.60 -4.66
CA SER A 185 -14.43 -5.63 -4.96
C SER A 185 -13.84 -6.78 -5.79
N VAL A 186 -12.95 -6.47 -6.74
CA VAL A 186 -12.21 -7.48 -7.51
C VAL A 186 -11.28 -8.28 -6.61
N ILE A 187 -10.51 -7.62 -5.74
CA ILE A 187 -9.60 -8.31 -4.80
C ILE A 187 -10.38 -9.24 -3.87
N GLU A 188 -11.49 -8.78 -3.28
CA GLU A 188 -12.35 -9.59 -2.41
C GLU A 188 -12.90 -10.81 -3.16
N SER A 189 -13.32 -10.64 -4.42
CA SER A 189 -13.81 -11.75 -5.25
C SER A 189 -12.71 -12.79 -5.55
N ILE A 190 -11.48 -12.35 -5.81
CA ILE A 190 -10.32 -13.22 -5.98
C ILE A 190 -10.02 -13.95 -4.67
N THR A 191 -10.05 -13.24 -3.53
CA THR A 191 -9.74 -13.82 -2.21
C THR A 191 -10.68 -14.98 -1.86
N VAL A 192 -11.96 -14.87 -2.17
CA VAL A 192 -12.92 -15.98 -2.01
C VAL A 192 -12.48 -17.21 -2.83
N SER A 193 -11.98 -17.01 -4.05
CA SER A 193 -11.47 -18.11 -4.89
C SER A 193 -10.17 -18.72 -4.35
N TYR A 194 -9.33 -17.94 -3.68
CA TYR A 194 -8.08 -18.40 -3.07
C TYR A 194 -8.28 -19.38 -1.91
N THR A 195 -9.44 -19.34 -1.24
CA THR A 195 -9.77 -20.29 -0.15
C THR A 195 -10.06 -21.70 -0.66
N HIS A 196 -10.14 -21.88 -1.98
CA HIS A 196 -10.40 -23.17 -2.63
C HIS A 196 -9.15 -23.77 -3.33
N LEU A 197 -7.97 -23.10 -3.23
CA LEU A 197 -6.68 -23.59 -3.71
C LEU A 197 -5.85 -24.23 -2.58
#